data_a66243e7bf18728293e8c326e9a07828
#
_entry.id   a66243e7bf18728293e8c326e9a07828
#
_cell.length_a   1.000
_cell.length_b   1.000
_cell.length_c   1.000
_cell.angle_alpha   90.00
_cell.angle_beta   90.00
_cell.angle_gamma   90.00
#
_symmetry.space_group_name_H-M   'P 1'
#
loop_
_entity.id
_entity.type
_entity.pdbx_description
1 polymer ?
#
loop_
_entity_poly.entity_id
_entity_poly.type
_entity_poly.pdbx_seq_one_letter_code
_entity_poly.pdbx_strand_id
1 'polypeptide(L)'
;MRIFTPQNEYVMRKLLYLVIGLLFVFALPSGAQPECVFTHYSSEEGLSQNTVMSILQDRKGNMWFATWDGINKFDGYDFRTYKAKFDNRINLTNNRVDYMYEDRYGFLWLLTYDNQAWRFNPRTEVFEHVPAMKEEGSQ
;
A
#
# COMPACT_ATOMS: atom_id res chain seq x y z
N MET A 1 55.58 52.74 4.36
CA MET A 1 54.53 53.06 5.34
C MET A 1 53.17 53.12 4.60
N ARG A 2 52.38 52.05 4.61
CA ARG A 2 51.07 52.05 3.90
C ARG A 2 50.04 52.63 4.86
N ILE A 3 49.48 53.78 4.50
CA ILE A 3 48.43 54.47 5.25
C ILE A 3 47.15 53.71 4.98
N PHE A 4 46.65 52.94 5.98
CA PHE A 4 45.36 52.34 5.95
C PHE A 4 44.26 53.41 6.05
N THR A 5 43.60 53.73 4.97
CA THR A 5 42.48 54.66 4.98
C THR A 5 41.21 53.96 5.51
N PRO A 6 40.37 54.63 6.32
CA PRO A 6 39.17 54.05 6.92
C PRO A 6 38.11 53.52 5.89
N GLN A 7 38.24 53.97 4.65
CA GLN A 7 37.39 53.45 3.55
C GLN A 7 37.65 51.97 3.20
N ASN A 8 38.90 51.50 3.34
CA ASN A 8 39.25 50.11 3.07
C ASN A 8 38.71 49.15 4.12
N GLU A 9 38.62 49.55 5.39
CA GLU A 9 38.04 48.73 6.43
C GLU A 9 36.51 48.49 6.21
N TYR A 10 35.81 49.52 5.78
CA TYR A 10 34.38 49.45 5.51
C TYR A 10 34.05 48.48 4.33
N VAL A 11 34.83 48.58 3.28
CA VAL A 11 34.70 47.70 2.10
C VAL A 11 35.04 46.25 2.47
N MET A 12 36.10 46.03 3.24
CA MET A 12 36.52 44.71 3.71
C MET A 12 35.45 44.08 4.61
N ARG A 13 34.84 44.82 5.52
CA ARG A 13 33.75 44.35 6.37
C ARG A 13 32.52 43.97 5.56
N LYS A 14 32.11 44.75 4.57
CA LYS A 14 31.02 44.42 3.67
C LYS A 14 31.30 43.15 2.87
N LEU A 15 32.51 43.02 2.35
CA LEU A 15 32.92 41.83 1.60
C LEU A 15 32.92 40.59 2.51
N LEU A 16 33.39 40.72 3.76
CA LEU A 16 33.36 39.65 4.76
C LEU A 16 31.93 39.18 5.06
N TYR A 17 30.99 40.12 5.31
CA TYR A 17 29.58 39.76 5.54
C TYR A 17 28.91 39.13 4.32
N LEU A 18 29.29 39.56 3.12
CA LEU A 18 28.78 38.99 1.88
C LEU A 18 29.27 37.54 1.68
N VAL A 19 30.54 37.28 1.98
CA VAL A 19 31.14 35.94 1.93
C VAL A 19 30.52 35.02 3.00
N ILE A 20 30.35 35.53 4.24
CA ILE A 20 29.69 34.78 5.32
C ILE A 20 28.22 34.46 4.94
N GLY A 21 27.47 35.42 4.39
CA GLY A 21 26.12 35.22 3.92
C GLY A 21 26.03 34.16 2.79
N LEU A 22 26.99 34.22 1.85
CA LEU A 22 27.09 33.24 0.77
C LEU A 22 27.37 31.81 1.30
N LEU A 23 28.30 31.70 2.27
CA LEU A 23 28.59 30.42 2.93
C LEU A 23 27.39 29.86 3.69
N PHE A 24 26.54 30.72 4.29
CA PHE A 24 25.33 30.30 5.00
C PHE A 24 24.26 29.73 4.05
N VAL A 25 24.18 30.25 2.82
CA VAL A 25 23.26 29.73 1.79
C VAL A 25 23.65 28.32 1.32
N PHE A 26 24.97 28.03 1.26
CA PHE A 26 25.46 26.69 0.90
C PHE A 26 25.43 25.68 2.07
N ALA A 27 25.19 26.12 3.29
CA ALA A 27 25.09 25.28 4.48
C ALA A 27 23.64 24.74 4.73
N LEU A 28 22.69 25.00 3.81
CA LEU A 28 21.36 24.41 3.92
C LEU A 28 21.48 22.87 3.83
N PRO A 29 20.96 22.14 4.82
CA PRO A 29 21.04 20.69 4.79
C PRO A 29 20.32 20.21 3.53
N SER A 30 21.04 19.52 2.66
CA SER A 30 20.44 18.72 1.60
C SER A 30 19.49 17.76 2.29
N GLY A 31 18.17 17.91 2.06
CA GLY A 31 17.18 17.01 2.65
C GLY A 31 17.58 15.58 2.35
N ALA A 32 17.88 14.81 3.37
CA ALA A 32 18.15 13.40 3.23
C ALA A 32 16.92 12.77 2.56
N GLN A 33 17.09 12.18 1.39
CA GLN A 33 16.02 11.42 0.77
C GLN A 33 15.70 10.25 1.71
N PRO A 34 14.41 9.97 2.00
CA PRO A 34 14.07 8.83 2.81
C PRO A 34 14.61 7.57 2.13
N GLU A 35 15.40 6.79 2.86
CA GLU A 35 15.88 5.51 2.40
C GLU A 35 14.66 4.58 2.28
N CYS A 36 14.30 4.20 1.05
CA CYS A 36 13.21 3.27 0.82
C CYS A 36 13.67 1.86 1.19
N VAL A 37 13.17 1.35 2.28
CA VAL A 37 13.36 -0.07 2.67
C VAL A 37 12.27 -0.88 1.99
N PHE A 38 12.66 -1.85 1.16
CA PHE A 38 11.76 -2.80 0.53
C PHE A 38 11.72 -4.08 1.35
N THR A 39 10.51 -4.49 1.75
CA THR A 39 10.29 -5.80 2.36
C THR A 39 9.61 -6.70 1.34
N HIS A 40 10.19 -7.87 1.10
CA HIS A 40 9.63 -8.88 0.21
C HIS A 40 8.75 -9.84 1.01
N TYR A 41 7.57 -10.15 0.47
CA TYR A 41 6.66 -11.14 1.03
C TYR A 41 6.35 -12.19 -0.04
N SER A 42 6.53 -13.44 0.31
CA SER A 42 6.28 -14.61 -0.54
C SER A 42 5.48 -15.68 0.20
N SER A 43 5.33 -16.82 -0.41
CA SER A 43 4.74 -17.98 0.26
C SER A 43 5.59 -18.50 1.42
N GLU A 44 6.87 -18.18 1.48
CA GLU A 44 7.76 -18.53 2.60
C GLU A 44 7.42 -17.71 3.85
N GLU A 45 6.95 -16.46 3.67
CA GLU A 45 6.53 -15.58 4.77
C GLU A 45 5.03 -15.73 5.10
N GLY A 46 4.31 -16.65 4.46
CA GLY A 46 2.93 -17.00 4.80
C GLY A 46 1.86 -16.58 3.80
N LEU A 47 2.24 -16.00 2.66
CA LEU A 47 1.29 -15.75 1.57
C LEU A 47 0.84 -17.09 0.98
N SER A 48 -0.45 -17.25 0.67
CA SER A 48 -0.98 -18.54 0.18
C SER A 48 -0.42 -18.94 -1.17
N GLN A 49 -0.08 -17.95 -2.02
CA GLN A 49 0.49 -18.17 -3.34
C GLN A 49 1.15 -16.87 -3.85
N ASN A 50 2.28 -16.99 -4.58
CA ASN A 50 3.09 -15.84 -5.00
C ASN A 50 2.46 -14.98 -6.12
N THR A 51 1.47 -15.52 -6.85
CA THR A 51 0.78 -14.75 -7.88
C THR A 51 -0.34 -13.94 -7.25
N VAL A 52 -0.07 -12.66 -7.04
CA VAL A 52 -1.03 -11.68 -6.51
C VAL A 52 -1.75 -10.99 -7.66
N MET A 53 -3.07 -11.05 -7.68
CA MET A 53 -3.94 -10.48 -8.71
C MET A 53 -4.49 -9.11 -8.32
N SER A 54 -4.78 -8.90 -7.04
CA SER A 54 -5.32 -7.66 -6.50
C SER A 54 -4.81 -7.39 -5.10
N ILE A 55 -4.59 -6.12 -4.77
CA ILE A 55 -4.16 -5.66 -3.45
C ILE A 55 -5.12 -4.57 -3.00
N LEU A 56 -5.53 -4.63 -1.74
CA LEU A 56 -6.46 -3.69 -1.12
C LEU A 56 -6.02 -3.39 0.31
N GLN A 57 -6.06 -2.13 0.72
CA GLN A 57 -5.98 -1.76 2.13
C GLN A 57 -7.39 -1.49 2.65
N ASP A 58 -7.81 -2.22 3.70
CA ASP A 58 -9.10 -2.01 4.33
C ASP A 58 -9.10 -0.75 5.24
N ARG A 59 -10.29 -0.29 5.62
CA ARG A 59 -10.42 0.90 6.50
C ARG A 59 -9.85 0.73 7.89
N LYS A 60 -9.49 -0.48 8.29
CA LYS A 60 -8.83 -0.78 9.56
C LYS A 60 -7.30 -0.76 9.43
N GLY A 61 -6.79 -0.57 8.20
CA GLY A 61 -5.37 -0.55 7.90
C GLY A 61 -4.76 -1.90 7.57
N ASN A 62 -5.54 -3.01 7.56
CA ASN A 62 -5.02 -4.30 7.13
C ASN A 62 -4.84 -4.32 5.60
N MET A 63 -3.79 -5.00 5.15
CA MET A 63 -3.59 -5.27 3.72
C MET A 63 -4.24 -6.60 3.34
N TRP A 64 -4.90 -6.61 2.19
CA TRP A 64 -5.52 -7.81 1.62
C TRP A 64 -4.90 -8.11 0.26
N PHE A 65 -4.62 -9.37 0.03
CA PHE A 65 -4.00 -9.87 -1.21
C PHE A 65 -4.88 -10.96 -1.80
N ALA A 66 -5.43 -10.72 -2.99
CA ALA A 66 -6.08 -11.76 -3.78
C ALA A 66 -5.02 -12.53 -4.56
N THR A 67 -5.06 -13.85 -4.46
CA THR A 67 -4.09 -14.72 -5.11
C THR A 67 -4.80 -15.83 -5.91
N TRP A 68 -4.02 -16.66 -6.54
CA TRP A 68 -4.54 -17.87 -7.18
C TRP A 68 -5.00 -18.94 -6.16
N ASP A 69 -4.70 -18.77 -4.88
CA ASP A 69 -5.11 -19.71 -3.82
C ASP A 69 -5.77 -19.01 -2.63
N GLY A 70 -6.81 -18.22 -2.91
CA GLY A 70 -7.61 -17.51 -1.92
C GLY A 70 -7.23 -16.07 -1.72
N ILE A 71 -7.76 -15.48 -0.64
CA ILE A 71 -7.42 -14.15 -0.18
C ILE A 71 -6.61 -14.22 1.11
N ASN A 72 -5.66 -13.32 1.25
CA ASN A 72 -4.76 -13.25 2.39
C ASN A 72 -4.92 -11.89 3.06
N LYS A 73 -5.10 -11.89 4.36
CA LYS A 73 -5.07 -10.71 5.21
C LYS A 73 -3.70 -10.60 5.86
N PHE A 74 -3.10 -9.42 5.80
CA PHE A 74 -1.87 -9.07 6.50
C PHE A 74 -2.15 -7.91 7.46
N ASP A 75 -1.86 -8.08 8.73
CA ASP A 75 -2.11 -7.09 9.78
C ASP A 75 -0.88 -6.25 10.15
N GLY A 76 0.21 -6.43 9.41
CA GLY A 76 1.52 -5.83 9.67
C GLY A 76 2.54 -6.81 10.25
N TYR A 77 2.10 -8.00 10.68
CA TYR A 77 2.95 -9.03 11.29
C TYR A 77 2.76 -10.39 10.62
N ASP A 78 1.52 -10.88 10.53
CA ASP A 78 1.22 -12.22 10.08
C ASP A 78 0.23 -12.23 8.90
N PHE A 79 0.36 -13.27 8.05
CA PHE A 79 -0.61 -13.58 7.02
C PHE A 79 -1.67 -14.55 7.54
N ARG A 80 -2.94 -14.25 7.26
CA ARG A 80 -4.07 -15.15 7.48
C ARG A 80 -4.77 -15.41 6.17
N THR A 81 -4.81 -16.68 5.76
CA THR A 81 -5.39 -17.11 4.48
C THR A 81 -6.84 -17.56 4.65
N TYR A 82 -7.67 -17.11 3.69
CA TYR A 82 -9.06 -17.50 3.54
C TYR A 82 -9.26 -18.08 2.14
N LYS A 83 -9.64 -19.35 2.07
CA LYS A 83 -9.87 -20.08 0.83
C LYS A 83 -10.96 -21.13 1.01
N ALA A 84 -11.49 -21.67 -0.10
CA ALA A 84 -12.43 -22.78 -0.04
C ALA A 84 -11.83 -23.95 0.74
N LYS A 85 -12.55 -24.40 1.75
CA LYS A 85 -12.26 -25.62 2.49
C LYS A 85 -13.38 -26.60 2.23
N PHE A 86 -13.10 -27.88 2.28
CA PHE A 86 -14.12 -28.95 2.25
C PHE A 86 -15.09 -28.91 3.44
N ASP A 87 -14.81 -28.08 4.41
CA ASP A 87 -15.61 -27.78 5.59
C ASP A 87 -16.62 -26.66 5.23
N ASN A 88 -17.91 -26.95 5.25
CA ASN A 88 -19.09 -26.21 4.78
C ASN A 88 -19.24 -24.71 5.13
N ARG A 89 -18.23 -24.05 5.69
CA ARG A 89 -18.30 -22.64 6.11
C ARG A 89 -17.74 -21.66 5.07
N ILE A 90 -16.92 -22.15 4.16
CA ILE A 90 -16.29 -21.34 3.12
C ILE A 90 -16.64 -21.99 1.79
N ASN A 91 -17.58 -21.41 1.07
CA ASN A 91 -18.17 -21.98 -0.13
C ASN A 91 -17.68 -21.33 -1.42
N LEU A 92 -16.43 -20.83 -1.47
CA LEU A 92 -15.87 -20.38 -2.74
C LEU A 92 -15.85 -21.55 -3.73
N THR A 93 -16.38 -21.33 -4.93
CA THR A 93 -16.32 -22.31 -6.02
C THR A 93 -14.92 -22.41 -6.62
N ASN A 94 -14.16 -21.31 -6.55
CA ASN A 94 -12.80 -21.21 -7.06
C ASN A 94 -11.94 -20.40 -6.11
N ASN A 95 -10.75 -20.90 -5.76
CA ASN A 95 -9.81 -20.19 -4.90
C ASN A 95 -9.11 -19.04 -5.61
N ARG A 96 -9.04 -19.05 -6.93
CA ARG A 96 -8.43 -17.94 -7.67
C ARG A 96 -9.35 -16.73 -7.64
N VAL A 97 -8.89 -15.68 -6.96
CA VAL A 97 -9.57 -14.39 -6.87
C VAL A 97 -8.83 -13.38 -7.71
N ASP A 98 -9.48 -12.85 -8.73
CA ASP A 98 -8.87 -11.93 -9.68
C ASP A 98 -9.01 -10.46 -9.25
N TYR A 99 -10.10 -10.13 -8.52
CA TYR A 99 -10.34 -8.76 -8.09
C TYR A 99 -10.97 -8.69 -6.69
N MET A 100 -10.64 -7.62 -5.94
CA MET A 100 -11.23 -7.31 -4.63
C MET A 100 -11.60 -5.84 -4.51
N TYR A 101 -12.70 -5.58 -3.78
CA TYR A 101 -13.14 -4.24 -3.42
C TYR A 101 -13.76 -4.25 -2.02
N GLU A 102 -13.49 -3.24 -1.18
CA GLU A 102 -14.16 -3.03 0.11
C GLU A 102 -15.32 -2.05 -0.04
N ASP A 103 -16.50 -2.44 0.40
CA ASP A 103 -17.65 -1.56 0.41
C ASP A 103 -17.70 -0.63 1.65
N ARG A 104 -18.66 0.30 1.67
CA ARG A 104 -18.83 1.24 2.79
C ARG A 104 -19.16 0.57 4.13
N TYR A 105 -19.59 -0.68 4.13
CA TYR A 105 -19.95 -1.45 5.33
C TYR A 105 -18.80 -2.32 5.84
N GLY A 106 -17.69 -2.39 5.09
CA GLY A 106 -16.51 -3.18 5.43
C GLY A 106 -16.61 -4.64 4.99
N PHE A 107 -17.48 -4.96 4.03
CA PHE A 107 -17.47 -6.24 3.34
C PHE A 107 -16.48 -6.20 2.18
N LEU A 108 -15.81 -7.32 1.93
CA LEU A 108 -14.99 -7.48 0.73
C LEU A 108 -15.80 -8.16 -0.35
N TRP A 109 -15.89 -7.49 -1.49
CA TRP A 109 -16.44 -8.05 -2.72
C TRP A 109 -15.34 -8.65 -3.53
N LEU A 110 -15.53 -9.86 -3.99
CA LEU A 110 -14.55 -10.67 -4.69
C LEU A 110 -15.11 -11.08 -6.05
N LEU A 111 -14.26 -11.05 -7.06
CA LEU A 111 -14.53 -11.65 -8.36
C LEU A 111 -13.55 -12.81 -8.54
N THR A 112 -14.07 -14.01 -8.69
CA THR A 112 -13.27 -15.20 -8.93
C THR A 112 -13.07 -15.45 -10.43
N TYR A 113 -12.06 -16.25 -10.79
CA TYR A 113 -11.69 -16.54 -12.18
C TYR A 113 -12.84 -17.09 -13.03
N ASP A 114 -13.78 -17.81 -12.43
CA ASP A 114 -14.99 -18.33 -13.04
C ASP A 114 -16.12 -17.29 -13.15
N ASN A 115 -15.78 -15.98 -13.02
CA ASN A 115 -16.70 -14.84 -13.08
C ASN A 115 -17.84 -14.91 -12.05
N GLN A 116 -17.63 -15.56 -10.91
CA GLN A 116 -18.58 -15.53 -9.82
C GLN A 116 -18.27 -14.38 -8.85
N ALA A 117 -19.32 -13.67 -8.44
CA ALA A 117 -19.22 -12.63 -7.43
C ALA A 117 -19.47 -13.19 -6.04
N TRP A 118 -18.62 -12.86 -5.12
CA TRP A 118 -18.70 -13.27 -3.72
C TRP A 118 -18.61 -12.06 -2.81
N ARG A 119 -19.27 -12.13 -1.67
CA ARG A 119 -19.14 -11.18 -0.58
C ARG A 119 -18.52 -11.89 0.63
N PHE A 120 -17.42 -11.38 1.11
CA PHE A 120 -16.75 -11.89 2.31
C PHE A 120 -16.96 -10.92 3.48
N ASN A 121 -17.33 -11.45 4.62
CA ASN A 121 -17.45 -10.70 5.86
C ASN A 121 -16.20 -10.92 6.72
N PRO A 122 -15.29 -9.92 6.86
CA PRO A 122 -14.07 -10.08 7.64
C PRO A 122 -14.28 -10.28 9.15
N ARG A 123 -15.50 -10.03 9.67
CA ARG A 123 -15.82 -10.23 11.10
C ARG A 123 -16.26 -11.66 11.40
N THR A 124 -17.08 -12.25 10.53
CA THR A 124 -17.60 -13.60 10.69
C THR A 124 -16.82 -14.64 9.91
N GLU A 125 -15.94 -14.17 9.01
CA GLU A 125 -15.12 -14.98 8.10
C GLU A 125 -15.94 -15.89 7.19
N VAL A 126 -17.12 -15.40 6.78
CA VAL A 126 -18.07 -16.13 5.94
C VAL A 126 -18.06 -15.53 4.54
N PHE A 127 -18.03 -16.42 3.53
CA PHE A 127 -18.26 -16.06 2.13
C PHE A 127 -19.73 -16.30 1.79
N GLU A 128 -20.31 -15.36 1.06
CA GLU A 128 -21.66 -15.42 0.54
C GLU A 128 -21.61 -15.28 -0.98
N HIS A 129 -22.22 -16.21 -1.69
CA HIS A 129 -22.35 -16.11 -3.15
C HIS A 129 -23.35 -15.02 -3.50
N VAL A 130 -22.96 -14.15 -4.43
CA VAL A 130 -23.84 -13.11 -4.97
C VAL A 130 -24.24 -13.52 -6.39
N PRO A 131 -25.47 -13.98 -6.60
CA PRO A 131 -25.92 -14.36 -7.94
C PRO A 131 -25.88 -13.15 -8.87
N ALA A 132 -25.43 -13.36 -10.12
CA ALA A 132 -25.52 -12.33 -11.14
C ALA A 132 -26.99 -11.89 -11.28
N MET A 133 -27.22 -10.57 -11.31
CA MET A 133 -28.55 -10.07 -11.66
C MET A 133 -28.87 -10.55 -13.07
N LYS A 134 -29.93 -11.33 -13.22
CA LYS A 134 -30.49 -11.58 -14.55
C LYS A 134 -30.96 -10.23 -15.07
N GLU A 135 -30.41 -9.79 -16.18
CA GLU A 135 -31.04 -8.68 -16.92
C GLU A 135 -32.45 -9.13 -17.31
N GLU A 136 -33.44 -8.60 -16.62
CA GLU A 136 -34.83 -8.72 -17.00
C GLU A 136 -35.04 -7.77 -18.19
N GLY A 137 -35.00 -8.29 -19.40
CA GLY A 137 -35.35 -7.54 -20.59
C GLY A 137 -34.40 -7.64 -21.77
N SER A 138 -34.30 -8.81 -22.37
CA SER A 138 -34.00 -8.93 -23.79
C SER A 138 -34.96 -9.97 -24.38
N GLN A 139 -36.14 -9.49 -24.73
CA GLN A 139 -37.02 -10.15 -25.74
C GLN A 139 -36.76 -9.54 -27.09
#